data_c968c3486df4adb6f2e3fd3042e4491e
#
_entry.id   c968c3486df4adb6f2e3fd3042e4491e
#
_cell.length_a   1.000
_cell.length_b   1.000
_cell.length_c   1.000
_cell.angle_alpha   90.00
_cell.angle_beta   90.00
_cell.angle_gamma   90.00
#
_symmetry.space_group_name_H-M   'P 1'
#
loop_
_entity.id
_entity.type
_entity.pdbx_description
1 polymer ?
#
loop_
_entity_poly.entity_id
_entity_poly.type
_entity_poly.pdbx_seq_one_letter_code
_entity_poly.pdbx_strand_id
1 'polypeptide(L)'
;MTIYHRLMDPEAHRDKQIPSAGSLYEEAQALMFGGTDTVGNTLMVGAFHLLKHPEKMQKLKAELSGAWPLLNENEPNVRDLEKLPYLSAVIKEALRMSSGVTSGLLRIVPKTGATIAGHEVPPQVRIRYSMQKERERCAG
;
A
#
# COMPACT_ATOMS: atom_id res chain seq x y z
N MET A 1 -6.08 7.26 -21.91
CA MET A 1 -7.46 7.15 -21.38
C MET A 1 -7.36 7.15 -19.86
N THR A 2 -8.06 8.04 -19.17
CA THR A 2 -8.04 8.15 -17.70
C THR A 2 -9.25 7.43 -17.10
N ILE A 3 -9.23 7.17 -15.78
CA ILE A 3 -10.38 6.60 -15.05
C ILE A 3 -11.63 7.46 -15.25
N TYR A 4 -11.48 8.79 -15.28
CA TYR A 4 -12.62 9.70 -15.49
C TYR A 4 -13.26 9.58 -16.87
N HIS A 5 -12.49 9.32 -17.92
CA HIS A 5 -13.08 9.02 -19.24
C HIS A 5 -14.00 7.81 -19.17
N ARG A 6 -13.63 6.79 -18.37
CA ARG A 6 -14.45 5.60 -18.21
C ARG A 6 -15.68 5.85 -17.33
N LEU A 7 -15.55 6.66 -16.27
CA LEU A 7 -16.66 7.02 -15.38
C LEU A 7 -17.70 7.91 -16.09
N MET A 8 -17.28 8.72 -17.06
CA MET A 8 -18.16 9.59 -17.85
C MET A 8 -18.66 8.96 -19.14
N ASP A 9 -18.32 7.70 -19.42
CA ASP A 9 -18.77 6.97 -20.59
C ASP A 9 -20.10 6.24 -20.27
N PRO A 10 -21.23 6.63 -20.88
CA PRO A 10 -22.51 5.95 -20.62
C PRO A 10 -22.47 4.45 -20.88
N GLU A 11 -21.69 4.01 -21.86
CA GLU A 11 -21.57 2.59 -22.21
C GLU A 11 -20.79 1.77 -21.16
N ALA A 12 -20.12 2.44 -20.23
CA ALA A 12 -19.46 1.78 -19.11
C ALA A 12 -20.43 1.39 -17.98
N HIS A 13 -21.63 1.93 -17.97
CA HIS A 13 -22.63 1.72 -16.92
C HIS A 13 -23.76 0.82 -17.41
N ARG A 14 -24.26 -0.07 -16.52
CA ARG A 14 -25.35 -1.00 -16.86
C ARG A 14 -26.67 -0.29 -17.21
N ASP A 15 -26.93 0.82 -16.54
CA ASP A 15 -28.12 1.67 -16.71
C ASP A 15 -27.91 2.78 -17.76
N LYS A 16 -26.72 2.84 -18.38
CA LYS A 16 -26.31 3.87 -19.34
C LYS A 16 -26.45 5.29 -18.81
N GLN A 17 -26.44 5.47 -17.50
CA GLN A 17 -26.49 6.78 -16.85
C GLN A 17 -25.12 7.19 -16.32
N ILE A 18 -24.71 8.41 -16.62
CA ILE A 18 -23.49 9.00 -16.06
C ILE A 18 -23.76 9.37 -14.60
N PRO A 19 -22.87 9.02 -13.65
CA PRO A 19 -23.00 9.44 -12.26
C PRO A 19 -23.14 10.96 -12.12
N SER A 20 -23.86 11.40 -11.10
CA SER A 20 -24.01 12.82 -10.81
C SER A 20 -22.65 13.48 -10.55
N ALA A 21 -22.57 14.80 -10.74
CA ALA A 21 -21.35 15.56 -10.44
C ALA A 21 -20.88 15.40 -8.98
N GLY A 22 -21.83 15.29 -8.03
CA GLY A 22 -21.52 15.01 -6.63
C GLY A 22 -20.88 13.63 -6.43
N SER A 23 -21.43 12.59 -7.06
CA SER A 23 -20.89 11.24 -7.01
C SER A 23 -19.49 11.17 -7.66
N LEU A 24 -19.29 11.83 -8.79
CA LEU A 24 -17.97 11.92 -9.45
C LEU A 24 -16.93 12.65 -8.57
N TYR A 25 -17.35 13.65 -7.81
CA TYR A 25 -16.48 14.35 -6.86
C TYR A 25 -16.08 13.46 -5.69
N GLU A 26 -17.02 12.71 -5.12
CA GLU A 26 -16.73 11.74 -4.05
C GLU A 26 -15.79 10.62 -4.53
N GLU A 27 -16.00 10.09 -5.73
CA GLU A 27 -15.08 9.12 -6.36
C GLU A 27 -13.68 9.73 -6.57
N ALA A 28 -13.61 10.98 -7.00
CA ALA A 28 -12.34 11.69 -7.16
C ALA A 28 -11.56 11.78 -5.84
N GLN A 29 -12.24 12.14 -4.77
CA GLN A 29 -11.65 12.20 -3.44
C GLN A 29 -11.17 10.80 -2.99
N ALA A 30 -12.00 9.77 -3.14
CA ALA A 30 -11.65 8.41 -2.78
C ALA A 30 -10.41 7.90 -3.53
N LEU A 31 -10.35 8.13 -4.85
CA LEU A 31 -9.20 7.77 -5.68
C LEU A 31 -7.93 8.52 -5.27
N MET A 32 -8.05 9.81 -4.96
CA MET A 32 -6.92 10.64 -4.54
C MET A 32 -6.39 10.20 -3.18
N PHE A 33 -7.25 9.99 -2.18
CA PHE A 33 -6.84 9.49 -0.87
C PHE A 33 -6.25 8.08 -0.95
N GLY A 34 -6.92 7.17 -1.66
CA GLY A 34 -6.48 5.79 -1.79
C GLY A 34 -5.13 5.65 -2.51
N GLY A 35 -4.90 6.45 -3.54
CA GLY A 35 -3.68 6.36 -4.35
C GLY A 35 -2.50 7.19 -3.84
N THR A 36 -2.76 8.33 -3.22
CA THR A 36 -1.69 9.26 -2.82
C THR A 36 -1.10 8.93 -1.46
N ASP A 37 -1.93 8.82 -0.43
CA ASP A 37 -1.45 8.70 0.95
C ASP A 37 -0.78 7.37 1.23
N THR A 38 -1.32 6.27 0.72
CA THR A 38 -0.78 4.94 0.98
C THR A 38 0.58 4.74 0.30
N VAL A 39 0.66 5.05 -1.00
CA VAL A 39 1.90 4.92 -1.79
C VAL A 39 2.92 5.97 -1.36
N GLY A 40 2.49 7.22 -1.19
CA GLY A 40 3.35 8.32 -0.75
C GLY A 40 4.00 8.06 0.60
N ASN A 41 3.24 7.58 1.58
CA ASN A 41 3.78 7.21 2.90
C ASN A 41 4.81 6.06 2.79
N THR A 42 4.52 5.04 1.99
CA THR A 42 5.45 3.92 1.80
C THR A 42 6.76 4.37 1.15
N LEU A 43 6.68 5.18 0.11
CA LEU A 43 7.85 5.73 -0.57
C LEU A 43 8.67 6.63 0.35
N MET A 44 8.00 7.50 1.13
CA MET A 44 8.67 8.39 2.08
C MET A 44 9.42 7.60 3.16
N VAL A 45 8.80 6.59 3.75
CA VAL A 45 9.43 5.73 4.77
C VAL A 45 10.62 4.97 4.16
N GLY A 46 10.45 4.37 2.98
CA GLY A 46 11.52 3.67 2.27
C GLY A 46 12.71 4.58 1.96
N ALA A 47 12.45 5.76 1.39
CA ALA A 47 13.48 6.75 1.07
C ALA A 47 14.21 7.24 2.34
N PHE A 48 13.49 7.55 3.41
CA PHE A 48 14.07 7.96 4.69
C PHE A 48 15.05 6.93 5.23
N HIS A 49 14.67 5.65 5.25
CA HIS A 49 15.55 4.58 5.74
C HIS A 49 16.75 4.34 4.81
N LEU A 50 16.57 4.42 3.50
CA LEU A 50 17.69 4.32 2.55
C LEU A 50 18.69 5.46 2.71
N LEU A 51 18.22 6.69 2.92
CA LEU A 51 19.09 7.85 3.16
C LEU A 51 19.85 7.74 4.48
N LYS A 52 19.25 7.14 5.50
CA LYS A 52 19.93 6.85 6.78
C LYS A 52 20.99 5.75 6.70
N HIS A 53 20.94 4.91 5.69
CA HIS A 53 21.82 3.75 5.51
C HIS A 53 22.50 3.79 4.14
N PRO A 54 23.57 4.60 3.98
CA PRO A 54 24.27 4.80 2.70
C PRO A 54 24.73 3.49 2.04
N GLU A 55 25.12 2.51 2.81
CA GLU A 55 25.54 1.19 2.35
C GLU A 55 24.39 0.44 1.63
N LYS A 56 23.18 0.54 2.15
CA LYS A 56 21.98 -0.05 1.54
C LYS A 56 21.57 0.69 0.28
N MET A 57 21.68 2.01 0.30
CA MET A 57 21.44 2.84 -0.87
C MET A 57 22.42 2.53 -1.99
N GLN A 58 23.72 2.37 -1.69
CA GLN A 58 24.73 2.01 -2.68
C GLN A 58 24.46 0.63 -3.30
N LYS A 59 24.07 -0.36 -2.46
CA LYS A 59 23.70 -1.69 -2.95
C LYS A 59 22.51 -1.65 -3.88
N LEU A 60 21.47 -0.87 -3.55
CA LEU A 60 20.31 -0.68 -4.42
C LEU A 60 20.70 -0.01 -5.74
N LYS A 61 21.51 1.04 -5.68
CA LYS A 61 22.02 1.74 -6.88
C LYS A 61 22.83 0.81 -7.76
N ALA A 62 23.67 -0.04 -7.19
CA ALA A 62 24.48 -1.00 -7.97
C ALA A 62 23.61 -2.01 -8.71
N GLU A 63 22.56 -2.55 -8.04
CA GLU A 63 21.61 -3.46 -8.70
C GLU A 63 20.83 -2.77 -9.82
N LEU A 64 20.33 -1.56 -9.58
CA LEU A 64 19.59 -0.79 -10.58
C LEU A 64 20.47 -0.38 -11.76
N SER A 65 21.72 0.04 -11.52
CA SER A 65 22.67 0.38 -12.60
C SER A 65 23.04 -0.82 -13.44
N GLY A 66 23.08 -2.02 -12.85
CA GLY A 66 23.30 -3.27 -13.60
C GLY A 66 22.12 -3.63 -14.49
N ALA A 67 20.90 -3.39 -14.01
CA ALA A 67 19.67 -3.67 -14.77
C ALA A 67 19.31 -2.57 -15.79
N TRP A 68 19.75 -1.34 -15.52
CA TRP A 68 19.45 -0.17 -16.34
C TRP A 68 20.71 0.73 -16.51
N PRO A 69 21.69 0.25 -17.28
CA PRO A 69 22.98 0.95 -17.43
C PRO A 69 22.90 2.31 -18.12
N LEU A 70 21.90 2.50 -18.96
CA LEU A 70 21.68 3.74 -19.71
C LEU A 70 20.36 4.38 -19.28
N LEU A 71 20.39 5.14 -18.19
CA LEU A 71 19.26 5.86 -17.60
C LEU A 71 18.44 6.72 -18.60
N ASN A 72 18.96 6.98 -19.78
CA ASN A 72 18.40 7.93 -20.76
C ASN A 72 17.81 7.27 -22.01
N GLU A 73 17.97 5.98 -22.25
CA GLU A 73 17.63 5.43 -23.56
C GLU A 73 16.38 4.54 -23.61
N ASN A 74 16.09 3.76 -22.60
CA ASN A 74 14.85 2.97 -22.53
C ASN A 74 14.47 2.70 -21.08
N GLU A 75 13.27 3.06 -20.69
CA GLU A 75 12.76 2.70 -19.37
C GLU A 75 12.64 1.18 -19.26
N PRO A 76 13.15 0.57 -18.18
CA PRO A 76 13.01 -0.86 -17.98
C PRO A 76 11.54 -1.23 -17.80
N ASN A 77 11.17 -2.39 -18.32
CA ASN A 77 9.83 -2.90 -18.11
C ASN A 77 9.63 -3.21 -16.62
N VAL A 78 8.44 -2.93 -16.09
CA VAL A 78 8.06 -3.25 -14.71
C VAL A 78 8.34 -4.71 -14.36
N ARG A 79 8.08 -5.65 -15.28
CA ARG A 79 8.36 -7.08 -15.10
C ARG A 79 9.85 -7.40 -14.89
N ASP A 80 10.74 -6.58 -15.44
CA ASP A 80 12.18 -6.78 -15.27
C ASP A 80 12.65 -6.17 -13.94
N LEU A 81 12.07 -5.06 -13.51
CA LEU A 81 12.30 -4.49 -12.18
C LEU A 81 11.79 -5.43 -11.06
N GLU A 82 10.65 -6.10 -11.25
CA GLU A 82 10.11 -7.08 -10.29
C GLU A 82 11.04 -8.28 -10.05
N LYS A 83 11.91 -8.62 -11.01
CA LYS A 83 12.90 -9.70 -10.90
C LYS A 83 14.12 -9.32 -10.08
N LEU A 84 14.30 -8.02 -9.78
CA LEU A 84 15.45 -7.54 -9.00
C LEU A 84 15.27 -7.88 -7.51
N PRO A 85 16.11 -8.77 -6.96
CA PRO A 85 15.87 -9.30 -5.63
C PRO A 85 16.06 -8.25 -4.53
N TYR A 86 17.04 -7.37 -4.68
CA TYR A 86 17.29 -6.34 -3.66
C TYR A 86 16.26 -5.23 -3.70
N LEU A 87 15.87 -4.76 -4.88
CA LEU A 87 14.77 -3.81 -5.06
C LEU A 87 13.47 -4.37 -4.44
N SER A 88 13.14 -5.62 -4.75
CA SER A 88 11.96 -6.29 -4.19
C SER A 88 12.01 -6.39 -2.66
N ALA A 89 13.19 -6.67 -2.09
CA ALA A 89 13.39 -6.70 -0.64
C ALA A 89 13.22 -5.32 -0.01
N VAL A 90 13.77 -4.27 -0.63
CA VAL A 90 13.62 -2.87 -0.17
C VAL A 90 12.15 -2.44 -0.17
N ILE A 91 11.40 -2.75 -1.23
CA ILE A 91 9.97 -2.43 -1.33
C ILE A 91 9.18 -3.16 -0.23
N LYS A 92 9.41 -4.46 -0.04
CA LYS A 92 8.76 -5.25 1.01
C LYS A 92 9.06 -4.71 2.41
N GLU A 93 10.30 -4.29 2.64
CA GLU A 93 10.69 -3.70 3.93
C GLU A 93 10.08 -2.30 4.12
N ALA A 94 10.02 -1.48 3.09
CA ALA A 94 9.32 -0.20 3.12
C ALA A 94 7.83 -0.39 3.46
N LEU A 95 7.16 -1.36 2.83
CA LEU A 95 5.77 -1.74 3.15
C LEU A 95 5.62 -2.24 4.58
N ARG A 96 6.58 -3.04 5.07
CA ARG A 96 6.57 -3.52 6.46
C ARG A 96 6.72 -2.37 7.45
N MET A 97 7.55 -1.37 7.16
CA MET A 97 7.82 -0.22 8.02
C MET A 97 6.75 0.88 7.93
N SER A 98 6.11 1.02 6.77
CA SER A 98 5.04 1.99 6.56
C SER A 98 3.71 1.46 7.08
N SER A 99 2.95 2.29 7.80
CA SER A 99 1.56 2.00 8.15
C SER A 99 0.65 2.77 7.20
N GLY A 100 0.17 2.12 6.15
CA GLY A 100 -0.78 2.73 5.23
C GLY A 100 -2.10 3.11 5.92
N VAL A 101 -2.57 2.25 6.83
CA VAL A 101 -3.76 2.51 7.65
C VAL A 101 -3.38 2.36 9.12
N THR A 102 -3.33 3.47 9.84
CA THR A 102 -2.94 3.51 11.26
C THR A 102 -4.09 3.25 12.22
N SER A 103 -5.34 3.35 11.74
CA SER A 103 -6.51 3.10 12.57
C SER A 103 -6.69 1.60 12.82
N GLY A 104 -6.95 1.23 14.07
CA GLY A 104 -7.23 -0.16 14.41
C GLY A 104 -8.51 -0.67 13.75
N LEU A 105 -8.42 -1.83 13.14
CA LEU A 105 -9.55 -2.48 12.48
C LEU A 105 -10.53 -3.02 13.54
N LEU A 106 -11.75 -2.50 13.50
CA LEU A 106 -12.81 -2.97 14.40
C LEU A 106 -13.38 -4.30 13.91
N ARG A 107 -13.57 -5.22 14.83
CA ARG A 107 -14.27 -6.50 14.61
C ARG A 107 -15.28 -6.71 15.73
N ILE A 108 -16.37 -7.39 15.41
CA ILE A 108 -17.36 -7.83 16.38
C ILE A 108 -17.17 -9.32 16.54
N VAL A 109 -17.00 -9.76 17.78
CA VAL A 109 -16.90 -11.18 18.12
C VAL A 109 -18.21 -11.89 17.80
N PRO A 110 -18.18 -13.05 17.12
CA PRO A 110 -19.41 -13.82 16.80
C PRO A 110 -20.24 -14.14 18.02
N LYS A 111 -21.52 -14.50 17.82
CA LYS A 111 -22.43 -14.91 18.90
C LYS A 111 -21.95 -16.13 19.70
N THR A 112 -21.07 -16.93 19.12
CA THR A 112 -20.44 -18.11 19.76
C THR A 112 -19.26 -17.75 20.65
N GLY A 113 -18.85 -16.47 20.72
CA GLY A 113 -17.58 -16.09 21.33
C GLY A 113 -16.39 -16.41 20.40
N ALA A 114 -15.19 -16.08 20.85
CA ALA A 114 -13.95 -16.43 20.16
C ALA A 114 -12.78 -16.51 21.13
N THR A 115 -11.81 -17.37 20.86
CA THR A 115 -10.51 -17.36 21.56
C THR A 115 -9.49 -16.58 20.72
N ILE A 116 -8.94 -15.52 21.28
CA ILE A 116 -7.99 -14.63 20.58
C ILE A 116 -6.69 -14.56 21.39
N ALA A 117 -5.59 -14.96 20.79
CA ALA A 117 -4.27 -15.01 21.43
C ALA A 117 -4.29 -15.78 22.79
N GLY A 118 -5.09 -16.85 22.87
CA GLY A 118 -5.24 -17.66 24.10
C GLY A 118 -6.22 -17.11 25.15
N HIS A 119 -6.86 -15.95 24.88
CA HIS A 119 -7.86 -15.38 25.78
C HIS A 119 -9.27 -15.58 25.23
N GLU A 120 -10.18 -16.03 26.09
CA GLU A 120 -11.60 -16.12 25.74
C GLU A 120 -12.24 -14.71 25.71
N VAL A 121 -12.85 -14.40 24.58
CA VAL A 121 -13.55 -13.12 24.37
C VAL A 121 -15.05 -13.39 24.26
N PRO A 122 -15.86 -12.73 25.11
CA PRO A 122 -17.32 -12.91 25.11
C PRO A 122 -17.94 -12.55 23.76
N PRO A 123 -19.13 -13.12 23.43
CA PRO A 123 -19.84 -12.79 22.21
C PRO A 123 -20.22 -11.31 22.14
N GLN A 124 -20.29 -10.79 20.89
CA GLN A 124 -20.70 -9.43 20.55
C GLN A 124 -19.85 -8.29 21.12
N VAL A 125 -18.72 -8.60 21.73
CA VAL A 125 -17.74 -7.58 22.15
C VAL A 125 -17.07 -6.98 20.90
N ARG A 126 -16.90 -5.67 20.90
CA ARG A 126 -16.11 -4.97 19.88
C ARG A 126 -14.63 -5.03 20.25
N ILE A 127 -13.83 -5.67 19.41
CA ILE A 127 -12.38 -5.73 19.55
C ILE A 127 -11.74 -4.81 18.53
N ARG A 128 -10.62 -4.21 18.91
CA ARG A 128 -9.81 -3.38 18.01
C ARG A 128 -8.49 -4.09 17.79
N TYR A 129 -8.24 -4.48 16.54
CA TYR A 129 -6.96 -5.03 16.12
C TYR A 129 -6.02 -3.90 15.69
N SER A 130 -4.84 -3.80 16.31
CA SER A 130 -3.81 -2.85 15.91
C SER A 130 -2.59 -3.60 15.38
N MET A 131 -2.21 -3.32 14.15
CA MET A 131 -1.02 -3.91 13.52
C MET A 131 0.30 -3.40 14.12
N GLN A 132 0.24 -2.38 15.00
CA GLN A 132 1.43 -1.72 15.54
C GLN A 132 2.22 -2.61 16.51
N LYS A 133 1.57 -3.53 17.20
CA LYS A 133 2.18 -4.39 18.24
C LYS A 133 3.02 -5.55 17.67
N GLU A 134 2.83 -5.93 16.41
CA GLU A 134 3.66 -6.95 15.76
C GLU A 134 5.03 -6.42 15.31
N ARG A 135 5.13 -5.10 15.07
CA ARG A 135 6.36 -4.46 14.63
C ARG A 135 7.45 -4.43 15.70
N GLU A 136 7.06 -4.29 16.96
CA GLU A 136 8.00 -4.25 18.09
C GLU A 136 8.55 -5.64 18.42
N ARG A 137 7.82 -6.72 18.14
CA ARG A 137 8.27 -8.11 18.37
C ARG A 137 9.25 -8.64 17.34
N CYS A 138 9.32 -8.04 16.15
CA CYS A 138 10.25 -8.46 15.08
C CYS A 138 11.53 -7.62 15.05
N ALA A 139 11.68 -6.64 15.95
CA ALA A 139 12.83 -5.73 16.03
C ALA A 139 13.79 -6.08 17.18
N GLY A 140 13.59 -7.22 17.89
CA GLY A 140 14.45 -7.73 18.95
C GLY A 140 15.30 -8.89 18.51
#